data_0a8202e02d56a4418ac27734dce2e373
#
_entry.id   0a8202e02d56a4418ac27734dce2e373
#
_cell.length_a   1.000
_cell.length_b   1.000
_cell.length_c   1.000
_cell.angle_alpha   90.00
_cell.angle_beta   90.00
_cell.angle_gamma   90.00
#
_symmetry.space_group_name_H-M   'P 1'
#
loop_
_entity.id
_entity.type
_entity.pdbx_description
1 polymer ?
#
loop_
_entity_poly.entity_id
_entity_poly.type
_entity_poly.pdbx_seq_one_letter_code
_entity_poly.pdbx_strand_id
1 'polypeptide(L)'
;MDHDSYSDGYLRDILEGVRTIAVVGASPRRERPSHGVMAYLQRHGYRAIPVNPNAAGDRINGETCYGALAEVPEPIDMVDVFRRSAAAGDAVDQAIVVGAKIVWMQLGVRDDAAAARAEAVGLKVVMNRCPAIEIPRLGLPPR
;
A
#
# COMPACT_ATOMS: atom_id res chain seq x y z
N MET A 1 18.84 -4.15 -0.14
CA MET A 1 18.40 -3.80 1.23
C MET A 1 18.04 -5.06 2.00
N ASP A 2 18.32 -5.09 3.29
CA ASP A 2 17.85 -6.17 4.17
C ASP A 2 16.37 -5.93 4.52
N HIS A 3 15.50 -6.84 4.09
CA HIS A 3 14.06 -6.78 4.35
C HIS A 3 13.63 -7.63 5.56
N ASP A 4 14.56 -8.16 6.32
CA ASP A 4 14.23 -8.89 7.56
C ASP A 4 13.99 -7.93 8.72
N SER A 5 14.48 -6.71 8.62
CA SER A 5 14.25 -5.67 9.60
C SER A 5 14.31 -4.29 8.97
N TYR A 6 13.61 -3.33 9.58
CA TYR A 6 13.59 -1.94 9.13
C TYR A 6 13.88 -1.01 10.29
N SER A 7 14.71 0.02 10.06
CA SER A 7 14.90 1.07 11.05
C SER A 7 13.62 1.91 11.18
N ASP A 8 13.40 2.47 12.36
CA ASP A 8 12.28 3.38 12.58
C ASP A 8 12.36 4.60 11.67
N GLY A 9 13.57 5.11 11.42
CA GLY A 9 13.76 6.24 10.51
C GLY A 9 13.33 5.96 9.09
N TYR A 10 13.63 4.75 8.58
CA TYR A 10 13.20 4.34 7.23
C TYR A 10 11.68 4.32 7.11
N LEU A 11 10.99 3.69 8.09
CA LEU A 11 9.54 3.61 8.09
C LEU A 11 8.89 4.98 8.30
N ARG A 12 9.46 5.80 9.20
CA ARG A 12 8.97 7.16 9.46
C ARG A 12 9.05 8.02 8.21
N ASP A 13 10.18 8.02 7.53
CA ASP A 13 10.37 8.81 6.31
C ASP A 13 9.35 8.45 5.23
N ILE A 14 9.07 7.16 5.07
CA ILE A 14 8.06 6.70 4.12
C ILE A 14 6.68 7.21 4.54
N LEU A 15 6.27 6.94 5.77
CA LEU A 15 4.91 7.23 6.24
C LEU A 15 4.63 8.74 6.38
N GLU A 16 5.65 9.54 6.65
CA GLU A 16 5.51 10.99 6.68
C GLU A 16 5.54 11.60 5.27
N GLY A 17 6.19 10.94 4.33
CA GLY A 17 6.38 11.46 2.98
C GLY A 17 5.24 11.21 2.01
N VAL A 18 4.43 10.16 2.24
CA VAL A 18 3.34 9.80 1.34
C VAL A 18 2.03 10.47 1.72
N ARG A 19 1.18 10.75 0.74
CA ARG A 19 -0.17 11.28 0.94
C ARG A 19 -1.22 10.39 0.33
N THR A 20 -1.02 9.93 -0.90
CA THR A 20 -1.96 9.12 -1.66
C THR A 20 -1.51 7.68 -1.66
N ILE A 21 -2.33 6.80 -1.11
CA ILE A 21 -2.05 5.38 -0.96
C ILE A 21 -3.11 4.60 -1.72
N ALA A 22 -2.70 3.81 -2.70
CA ALA A 22 -3.58 2.87 -3.38
C ALA A 22 -3.56 1.55 -2.62
N VAL A 23 -4.72 1.09 -2.19
CA VAL A 23 -4.87 -0.17 -1.44
C VAL A 23 -5.28 -1.25 -2.43
N VAL A 24 -4.30 -2.04 -2.89
CA VAL A 24 -4.50 -3.11 -3.87
C VAL A 24 -4.97 -4.38 -3.17
N GLY A 25 -6.09 -4.92 -3.63
CA GLY A 25 -6.76 -6.02 -2.95
C GLY A 25 -7.76 -5.56 -1.90
N ALA A 26 -8.13 -4.28 -1.92
CA ALA A 26 -9.14 -3.74 -1.02
C ALA A 26 -10.47 -4.48 -1.16
N SER A 27 -11.13 -4.73 -0.04
CA SER A 27 -12.40 -5.47 -0.01
C SER A 27 -13.52 -4.60 0.57
N PRO A 28 -14.74 -4.67 0.01
CA PRO A 28 -15.91 -4.03 0.61
C PRO A 28 -16.40 -4.73 1.87
N ARG A 29 -15.88 -5.91 2.17
CA ARG A 29 -16.29 -6.71 3.32
C ARG A 29 -15.56 -6.23 4.57
N ARG A 30 -16.32 -5.85 5.59
CA ARG A 30 -15.80 -5.25 6.83
C ARG A 30 -14.87 -6.16 7.61
N GLU A 31 -15.06 -7.49 7.51
CA GLU A 31 -14.24 -8.47 8.22
C GLU A 31 -12.87 -8.69 7.59
N ARG A 32 -12.64 -8.17 6.37
CA ARG A 32 -11.34 -8.30 5.72
C ARG A 32 -10.35 -7.27 6.28
N PRO A 33 -9.08 -7.66 6.49
CA PRO A 33 -8.07 -6.75 7.05
C PRO A 33 -7.91 -5.45 6.28
N SER A 34 -8.00 -5.49 4.95
CA SER A 34 -7.85 -4.30 4.12
C SER A 34 -8.88 -3.22 4.43
N HIS A 35 -10.10 -3.61 4.81
CA HIS A 35 -11.18 -2.66 5.11
C HIS A 35 -10.81 -1.79 6.33
N GLY A 36 -10.37 -2.42 7.41
CA GLY A 36 -10.00 -1.71 8.64
C GLY A 36 -8.74 -0.87 8.48
N VAL A 37 -7.75 -1.40 7.78
CA VAL A 37 -6.50 -0.66 7.52
C VAL A 37 -6.78 0.58 6.67
N MET A 38 -7.57 0.44 5.60
CA MET A 38 -7.94 1.57 4.76
C MET A 38 -8.68 2.63 5.57
N ALA A 39 -9.65 2.22 6.41
CA ALA A 39 -10.38 3.15 7.28
C ALA A 39 -9.44 3.87 8.25
N TYR A 40 -8.47 3.17 8.82
CA TYR A 40 -7.47 3.78 9.69
C TYR A 40 -6.66 4.85 8.94
N LEU A 41 -6.18 4.53 7.75
CA LEU A 41 -5.41 5.48 6.93
C LEU A 41 -6.23 6.73 6.62
N GLN A 42 -7.50 6.56 6.26
CA GLN A 42 -8.40 7.68 5.99
C GLN A 42 -8.57 8.57 7.23
N ARG A 43 -8.82 7.96 8.39
CA ARG A 43 -8.97 8.73 9.65
C ARG A 43 -7.70 9.45 10.04
N HIS A 44 -6.55 8.91 9.66
CA HIS A 44 -5.25 9.51 9.95
C HIS A 44 -4.87 10.61 8.94
N GLY A 45 -5.69 10.86 7.94
CA GLY A 45 -5.52 11.96 6.99
C GLY A 45 -4.88 11.59 5.66
N TYR A 46 -4.61 10.30 5.40
CA TYR A 46 -4.14 9.85 4.09
C TYR A 46 -5.29 9.79 3.09
N ARG A 47 -4.96 10.02 1.84
CA ARG A 47 -5.87 9.76 0.73
C ARG A 47 -5.73 8.28 0.36
N ALA A 48 -6.65 7.43 0.80
CA ALA A 48 -6.62 5.99 0.53
C ALA A 48 -7.63 5.65 -0.57
N ILE A 49 -7.16 5.03 -1.64
CA ILE A 49 -7.95 4.70 -2.83
C ILE A 49 -7.98 3.19 -3.00
N PRO A 50 -9.18 2.57 -3.03
CA PRO A 50 -9.26 1.11 -3.18
C PRO A 50 -9.07 0.69 -4.64
N VAL A 51 -8.31 -0.41 -4.83
CA VAL A 51 -8.08 -1.01 -6.13
C VAL A 51 -8.29 -2.52 -6.02
N ASN A 52 -9.24 -3.05 -6.79
CA ASN A 52 -9.52 -4.48 -6.83
C ASN A 52 -10.37 -4.79 -8.07
N PRO A 53 -9.88 -5.63 -9.00
CA PRO A 53 -10.65 -5.95 -10.21
C PRO A 53 -12.00 -6.61 -9.90
N ASN A 54 -12.11 -7.33 -8.78
CA ASN A 54 -13.34 -8.01 -8.39
C ASN A 54 -14.38 -7.09 -7.77
N ALA A 55 -14.02 -5.85 -7.44
CA ALA A 55 -14.89 -4.86 -6.82
C ALA A 55 -14.90 -3.54 -7.61
N ALA A 56 -14.45 -3.56 -8.86
CA ALA A 56 -14.39 -2.36 -9.69
C ALA A 56 -15.77 -1.71 -9.82
N GLY A 57 -15.83 -0.40 -9.57
CA GLY A 57 -17.07 0.37 -9.61
C GLY A 57 -17.83 0.40 -8.28
N ASP A 58 -17.50 -0.49 -7.33
CA ASP A 58 -18.09 -0.45 -6.00
C ASP A 58 -17.53 0.73 -5.21
N ARG A 59 -18.25 1.11 -4.15
CA ARG A 59 -17.74 2.08 -3.19
C ARG A 59 -17.25 1.35 -1.95
N ILE A 60 -16.02 1.63 -1.55
CA ILE A 60 -15.40 1.07 -0.35
C ILE A 60 -14.98 2.26 0.52
N ASN A 61 -15.49 2.32 1.74
CA ASN A 61 -15.21 3.41 2.70
C ASN A 61 -15.39 4.80 2.06
N GLY A 62 -16.43 4.96 1.25
CA GLY A 62 -16.76 6.23 0.61
C GLY A 62 -15.98 6.54 -0.66
N GLU A 63 -15.08 5.67 -1.07
CA GLU A 63 -14.23 5.86 -2.27
C GLU A 63 -14.63 4.90 -3.39
N THR A 64 -14.55 5.38 -4.63
CA THR A 64 -14.72 4.51 -5.80
C THR A 64 -13.56 3.52 -5.88
N CYS A 65 -13.90 2.23 -6.05
CA CYS A 65 -12.91 1.19 -6.27
C CYS A 65 -12.57 1.09 -7.76
N TYR A 66 -11.29 1.13 -8.09
CA TYR A 66 -10.80 0.98 -9.46
C TYR A 66 -10.35 -0.45 -9.71
N GLY A 67 -10.47 -0.91 -10.95
CA GLY A 67 -10.10 -2.27 -11.32
C GLY A 67 -8.60 -2.50 -11.43
N ALA A 68 -7.83 -1.44 -11.68
CA ALA A 68 -6.38 -1.50 -11.82
C ALA A 68 -5.75 -0.19 -11.40
N LEU A 69 -4.46 -0.22 -11.01
CA LEU A 69 -3.72 0.99 -10.64
C LEU A 69 -3.70 2.02 -11.77
N ALA A 70 -3.62 1.58 -13.02
CA ALA A 70 -3.60 2.48 -14.18
C ALA A 70 -4.88 3.29 -14.34
N GLU A 71 -5.98 2.85 -13.75
CA GLU A 71 -7.28 3.53 -13.83
C GLU A 71 -7.45 4.62 -12.78
N VAL A 72 -6.59 4.66 -11.77
CA VAL A 72 -6.67 5.68 -10.71
C VAL A 72 -6.32 7.04 -11.30
N PRO A 73 -7.22 8.05 -11.19
CA PRO A 73 -7.03 9.33 -11.87
C PRO A 73 -6.13 10.32 -11.12
N GLU A 74 -5.44 9.90 -10.08
CA GLU A 74 -4.54 10.73 -9.28
C GLU A 74 -3.15 10.09 -9.22
N PRO A 75 -2.09 10.89 -9.03
CA PRO A 75 -0.77 10.32 -8.75
C PRO A 75 -0.79 9.49 -7.45
N ILE A 76 -0.12 8.35 -7.47
CA ILE A 76 -0.04 7.43 -6.34
C ILE A 76 1.36 7.52 -5.74
N ASP A 77 1.45 7.82 -4.44
CA ASP A 77 2.73 7.84 -3.73
C ASP A 77 3.14 6.45 -3.26
N MET A 78 2.20 5.70 -2.72
CA MET A 78 2.44 4.38 -2.14
C MET A 78 1.36 3.39 -2.57
N VAL A 79 1.80 2.17 -2.89
CA VAL A 79 0.89 1.04 -3.13
C VAL A 79 0.99 0.11 -1.94
N ASP A 80 -0.13 -0.08 -1.24
CA ASP A 80 -0.24 -1.00 -0.10
C ASP A 80 -0.88 -2.30 -0.59
N VAL A 81 -0.13 -3.40 -0.57
CA VAL A 81 -0.48 -4.65 -1.24
C VAL A 81 -1.13 -5.63 -0.27
N PHE A 82 -2.42 -5.85 -0.45
CA PHE A 82 -3.23 -6.88 0.22
C PHE A 82 -3.47 -8.04 -0.74
N ARG A 83 -2.40 -8.71 -1.14
CA ARG A 83 -2.44 -9.88 -2.01
C ARG A 83 -1.59 -10.97 -1.39
N ARG A 84 -1.83 -12.23 -1.77
CA ARG A 84 -0.92 -13.31 -1.41
C ARG A 84 0.46 -13.03 -2.00
N SER A 85 1.51 -13.52 -1.35
CA SER A 85 2.89 -13.31 -1.82
C SER A 85 3.07 -13.71 -3.28
N ALA A 86 2.44 -14.81 -3.72
CA ALA A 86 2.51 -15.27 -5.11
C ALA A 86 1.89 -14.29 -6.12
N ALA A 87 0.99 -13.42 -5.70
CA ALA A 87 0.35 -12.41 -6.55
C ALA A 87 0.90 -11.00 -6.34
N ALA A 88 1.77 -10.82 -5.36
CA ALA A 88 2.30 -9.49 -5.02
C ALA A 88 3.18 -8.92 -6.13
N GLY A 89 3.92 -9.76 -6.84
CA GLY A 89 4.83 -9.32 -7.92
C GLY A 89 4.12 -8.58 -9.04
N ASP A 90 2.92 -9.00 -9.40
CA ASP A 90 2.11 -8.31 -10.41
C ASP A 90 1.73 -6.90 -9.93
N ALA A 91 1.30 -6.76 -8.68
CA ALA A 91 0.98 -5.45 -8.10
C ALA A 91 2.20 -4.54 -8.05
N VAL A 92 3.37 -5.09 -7.75
CA VAL A 92 4.63 -4.33 -7.75
C VAL A 92 4.97 -3.83 -9.15
N ASP A 93 4.84 -4.69 -10.16
CA ASP A 93 5.12 -4.30 -11.55
C ASP A 93 4.16 -3.20 -12.02
N GLN A 94 2.89 -3.27 -11.64
CA GLN A 94 1.92 -2.22 -11.93
C GLN A 94 2.27 -0.91 -11.19
N ALA A 95 2.73 -0.99 -9.95
CA ALA A 95 3.18 0.18 -9.19
C ALA A 95 4.35 0.90 -9.88
N ILE A 96 5.28 0.14 -10.42
CA ILE A 96 6.41 0.70 -11.19
C ILE A 96 5.88 1.45 -12.42
N VAL A 97 4.96 0.85 -13.16
CA VAL A 97 4.42 1.44 -14.40
C VAL A 97 3.71 2.76 -14.13
N VAL A 98 2.93 2.84 -13.04
CA VAL A 98 2.20 4.08 -12.71
C VAL A 98 3.07 5.14 -12.01
N GLY A 99 4.33 4.84 -11.74
CA GLY A 99 5.24 5.80 -11.13
C GLY A 99 5.07 6.00 -9.63
N ALA A 100 4.58 5.00 -8.92
CA ALA A 100 4.55 5.05 -7.46
C ALA A 100 5.97 5.15 -6.90
N LYS A 101 6.10 5.73 -5.72
CA LYS A 101 7.41 5.91 -5.06
C LYS A 101 7.72 4.80 -4.07
N ILE A 102 6.67 4.21 -3.50
CA ILE A 102 6.77 3.23 -2.42
C ILE A 102 5.87 2.04 -2.76
N VAL A 103 6.38 0.83 -2.50
CA VAL A 103 5.56 -0.38 -2.44
C VAL A 103 5.62 -0.91 -1.01
N TRP A 104 4.45 -1.13 -0.43
CA TRP A 104 4.31 -1.65 0.92
C TRP A 104 3.52 -2.96 0.87
N MET A 105 4.14 -4.06 1.26
CA MET A 105 3.50 -5.37 1.33
C MET A 105 3.04 -5.64 2.75
N GLN A 106 1.77 -5.95 2.91
CA GLN A 106 1.12 -6.15 4.21
C GLN A 106 1.70 -7.34 4.97
N LEU A 107 1.27 -7.49 6.24
CA LEU A 107 1.65 -8.63 7.07
C LEU A 107 1.43 -9.95 6.32
N GLY A 108 2.44 -10.79 6.31
CA GLY A 108 2.42 -12.08 5.62
C GLY A 108 2.67 -12.00 4.12
N VAL A 109 2.86 -10.81 3.56
CA VAL A 109 3.13 -10.63 2.13
C VAL A 109 4.61 -10.30 1.93
N ARG A 110 5.31 -11.14 1.17
CA ARG A 110 6.72 -10.94 0.87
C ARG A 110 7.06 -11.53 -0.49
N ASP A 111 7.78 -10.77 -1.31
CA ASP A 111 8.32 -11.20 -2.58
C ASP A 111 9.65 -10.48 -2.82
N ASP A 112 10.75 -11.16 -2.54
CA ASP A 112 12.09 -10.56 -2.60
C ASP A 112 12.50 -10.21 -4.02
N ALA A 113 12.12 -11.00 -5.01
CA ALA A 113 12.43 -10.72 -6.41
C ALA A 113 11.70 -9.46 -6.91
N ALA A 114 10.43 -9.32 -6.54
CA ALA A 114 9.66 -8.12 -6.88
C ALA A 114 10.22 -6.88 -6.18
N ALA A 115 10.62 -7.01 -4.92
CA ALA A 115 11.25 -5.93 -4.17
C ALA A 115 12.53 -5.46 -4.87
N ALA A 116 13.35 -6.39 -5.34
CA ALA A 116 14.58 -6.06 -6.05
C ALA A 116 14.30 -5.31 -7.36
N ARG A 117 13.26 -5.71 -8.10
CA ARG A 117 12.86 -4.99 -9.33
C ARG A 117 12.43 -3.55 -9.03
N ALA A 118 11.63 -3.36 -7.99
CA ALA A 118 11.18 -2.04 -7.59
C ALA A 118 12.33 -1.14 -7.15
N GLU A 119 13.22 -1.68 -6.32
CA GLU A 119 14.39 -0.94 -5.83
C GLU A 119 15.36 -0.58 -6.97
N ALA A 120 15.50 -1.46 -7.96
CA ALA A 120 16.36 -1.22 -9.12
C ALA A 120 15.93 0.02 -9.94
N VAL A 121 14.66 0.40 -9.88
CA VAL A 121 14.14 1.59 -10.57
C VAL A 121 13.82 2.73 -9.59
N GLY A 122 14.33 2.66 -8.38
CA GLY A 122 14.29 3.78 -7.42
C GLY A 122 13.14 3.80 -6.44
N LEU A 123 12.29 2.78 -6.41
CA LEU A 123 11.25 2.71 -5.39
C LEU A 123 11.84 2.25 -4.05
N LYS A 124 11.20 2.67 -2.96
CA LYS A 124 11.46 2.08 -1.64
C LYS A 124 10.43 0.97 -1.41
N VAL A 125 10.84 -0.07 -0.70
CA VAL A 125 9.99 -1.24 -0.45
C VAL A 125 9.96 -1.57 1.04
N VAL A 126 8.78 -1.89 1.55
CA VAL A 126 8.56 -2.47 2.86
C VAL A 126 7.78 -3.77 2.67
N MET A 127 8.16 -4.84 3.36
CA MET A 127 7.47 -6.12 3.28
C MET A 127 7.11 -6.63 4.67
N ASN A 128 5.97 -7.34 4.75
CA ASN A 128 5.51 -7.99 5.98
C ASN A 128 5.34 -7.01 7.14
N ARG A 129 4.73 -5.86 6.86
CA ARG A 129 4.39 -4.85 7.88
C ARG A 129 2.99 -4.30 7.60
N CYS A 130 2.39 -3.67 8.60
CA CYS A 130 1.08 -3.02 8.47
C CYS A 130 1.20 -1.53 8.83
N PRO A 131 0.82 -0.61 7.93
CA PRO A 131 0.91 0.82 8.24
C PRO A 131 0.06 1.21 9.46
N ALA A 132 -1.09 0.56 9.65
CA ALA A 132 -1.96 0.83 10.80
C ALA A 132 -1.36 0.37 12.13
N ILE A 133 -0.33 -0.46 12.10
CA ILE A 133 0.46 -0.85 13.28
C ILE A 133 1.64 0.10 13.44
N GLU A 134 2.36 0.39 12.35
CA GLU A 134 3.59 1.17 12.40
C GLU A 134 3.35 2.65 12.71
N ILE A 135 2.28 3.23 12.19
CA ILE A 135 1.95 4.64 12.44
C ILE A 135 1.81 4.94 13.95
N PRO A 136 0.97 4.21 14.71
CA PRO A 136 0.87 4.46 16.15
C PRO A 136 2.14 4.06 16.90
N ARG A 137 2.80 2.97 16.51
CA ARG A 137 4.05 2.54 17.15
C ARG A 137 5.14 3.61 17.05
N LEU A 138 5.21 4.31 15.93
CA LEU A 138 6.18 5.38 15.69
C LEU A 138 5.71 6.73 16.25
N GLY A 139 4.48 6.82 16.75
CA GLY A 139 3.94 8.05 17.30
C GLY A 139 3.72 9.14 16.26
N LEU A 140 3.43 8.75 15.00
CA LEU A 140 3.23 9.72 13.93
C LEU A 140 1.91 10.48 14.12
N PRO A 141 1.93 11.82 14.00
CA PRO A 141 0.70 12.61 14.11
C PRO A 141 -0.18 12.42 12.87
N PRO A 142 -1.49 12.75 12.97
CA PRO A 142 -2.38 12.80 11.80
C PRO A 142 -1.84 13.71 10.70
N ARG A 143 -2.11 13.30 9.47
CA ARG A 143 -1.67 14.02 8.27
C ARG A 143 -2.50 15.25 8.00
#